data_7dbed952902ffa82e5a7bc9daceea8db
#
_entry.id   7dbed952902ffa82e5a7bc9daceea8db
#
_cell.length_a   1.000
_cell.length_b   1.000
_cell.length_c   1.000
_cell.angle_alpha   90.00
_cell.angle_beta   90.00
_cell.angle_gamma   90.00
#
_symmetry.space_group_name_H-M   'P 1'
#
loop_
_entity.id
_entity.type
_entity.pdbx_description
1 polymer ?
#
loop_
_entity_poly.entity_id
_entity_poly.type
_entity_poly.pdbx_seq_one_letter_code
_entity_poly.pdbx_strand_id
1 'polypeptide(L)'
;MWDVAVIGAGPVGMFTTLALARQGWRVALFESYRQVPTENRAATIHSSTLSLLDQAGLIDDVLAQGLRADLFQWRDFVSGEVVAEYDFGLMRDECAYPFAVQLEQHKLVNLIRPRLDREPRVRYLDATTVERFTEHADRVVLDARNDDGPLQCEARYVIGCDGARSLVRKSLGIEFEGYTFQEKFGVVTVKHDFAESMGFQVRNYLSDVDCWFGIFKVPGDSPEGVWRTTYPLQQDLPTEREAALAEVARVYRRYLPCALGATVTQVNTYNVHQRVAARFRQGRGLLAGDSAHVNNPLGGLGLNSGIHDAVNLAEKLDAVLGGASDALLDRYERQRRGPAIQYVQAQSIHNKKVMEERSPQARAADQQAMRATVADRDAHLNYLRRASLWTMLNDSLRIQ
;
A
#
# COMPACT_ATOMS: atom_id res chain seq x y z
N MET A 1 -21.26 8.63 -22.90
CA MET A 1 -20.91 9.10 -21.56
C MET A 1 -20.76 7.90 -20.64
N TRP A 2 -19.70 7.82 -19.84
CA TRP A 2 -19.44 6.81 -18.84
C TRP A 2 -20.12 7.17 -17.51
N ASP A 3 -20.34 6.18 -16.65
CA ASP A 3 -20.83 6.49 -15.30
C ASP A 3 -19.69 6.99 -14.43
N VAL A 4 -18.49 6.35 -14.56
CA VAL A 4 -17.30 6.73 -13.80
C VAL A 4 -16.06 6.69 -14.69
N ALA A 5 -15.18 7.67 -14.54
CA ALA A 5 -13.80 7.63 -15.03
C ALA A 5 -12.86 7.41 -13.85
N VAL A 6 -12.01 6.39 -13.93
CA VAL A 6 -10.96 6.11 -12.93
C VAL A 6 -9.61 6.43 -13.54
N ILE A 7 -8.80 7.25 -12.86
CA ILE A 7 -7.48 7.66 -13.34
C ILE A 7 -6.41 6.98 -12.50
N GLY A 8 -5.58 6.16 -13.15
CA GLY A 8 -4.55 5.33 -12.54
C GLY A 8 -5.00 3.88 -12.35
N ALA A 9 -4.33 2.94 -13.02
CA ALA A 9 -4.55 1.50 -12.93
C ALA A 9 -3.57 0.79 -11.95
N GLY A 10 -3.18 1.47 -10.89
CA GLY A 10 -2.59 0.83 -9.72
C GLY A 10 -3.62 -0.07 -9.02
N PRO A 11 -3.25 -0.80 -7.96
CA PRO A 11 -4.13 -1.78 -7.31
C PRO A 11 -5.46 -1.17 -6.83
N VAL A 12 -5.43 0.07 -6.35
CA VAL A 12 -6.63 0.78 -5.87
C VAL A 12 -7.57 1.10 -7.03
N GLY A 13 -7.06 1.67 -8.13
CA GLY A 13 -7.88 1.98 -9.31
C GLY A 13 -8.43 0.74 -10.00
N MET A 14 -7.62 -0.30 -10.14
CA MET A 14 -8.06 -1.60 -10.68
C MET A 14 -9.17 -2.21 -9.83
N PHE A 15 -9.00 -2.21 -8.50
CA PHE A 15 -10.00 -2.73 -7.57
C PHE A 15 -11.30 -1.90 -7.58
N THR A 16 -11.19 -0.56 -7.56
CA THR A 16 -12.34 0.35 -7.65
C THR A 16 -13.12 0.08 -8.94
N THR A 17 -12.42 -0.04 -10.06
CA THR A 17 -13.03 -0.34 -11.38
C THR A 17 -13.76 -1.67 -11.36
N LEU A 18 -13.14 -2.73 -10.82
CA LEU A 18 -13.75 -4.05 -10.71
C LEU A 18 -15.02 -4.01 -9.83
N ALA A 19 -14.96 -3.33 -8.70
CA ALA A 19 -16.09 -3.21 -7.78
C ALA A 19 -17.28 -2.51 -8.44
N LEU A 20 -17.06 -1.35 -9.07
CA LEU A 20 -18.11 -0.59 -9.74
C LEU A 20 -18.69 -1.34 -10.95
N ALA A 21 -17.86 -1.98 -11.75
CA ALA A 21 -18.32 -2.73 -12.92
C ALA A 21 -19.21 -3.92 -12.54
N ARG A 22 -18.88 -4.61 -11.46
CA ARG A 22 -19.72 -5.71 -10.90
C ARG A 22 -21.06 -5.24 -10.34
N GLN A 23 -21.15 -3.97 -9.91
CA GLN A 23 -22.40 -3.33 -9.52
C GLN A 23 -23.23 -2.86 -10.73
N GLY A 24 -22.71 -3.04 -11.97
CA GLY A 24 -23.42 -2.75 -13.20
C GLY A 24 -23.04 -1.42 -13.87
N TRP A 25 -22.10 -0.66 -13.33
CA TRP A 25 -21.72 0.66 -13.82
C TRP A 25 -20.67 0.58 -14.93
N ARG A 26 -20.77 1.51 -15.90
CA ARG A 26 -19.82 1.63 -17.02
C ARG A 26 -18.63 2.47 -16.56
N VAL A 27 -17.42 1.88 -16.60
CA VAL A 27 -16.20 2.50 -16.09
C VAL A 27 -15.16 2.65 -17.22
N ALA A 28 -14.64 3.86 -17.39
CA ALA A 28 -13.45 4.11 -18.19
C ALA A 28 -12.24 4.19 -17.25
N LEU A 29 -11.29 3.27 -17.39
CA LEU A 29 -10.05 3.22 -16.59
C LEU A 29 -8.87 3.68 -17.45
N PHE A 30 -8.17 4.72 -17.00
CA PHE A 30 -7.01 5.31 -17.67
C PHE A 30 -5.71 4.94 -16.98
N GLU A 31 -4.71 4.55 -17.76
CA GLU A 31 -3.35 4.30 -17.27
C GLU A 31 -2.32 4.87 -18.27
N SER A 32 -1.39 5.65 -17.74
CA SER A 32 -0.33 6.27 -18.54
C SER A 32 0.75 5.29 -19.01
N TYR A 33 0.95 4.20 -18.29
CA TYR A 33 1.88 3.16 -18.68
C TYR A 33 1.22 2.11 -19.57
N ARG A 34 1.97 1.61 -20.56
CA ARG A 34 1.53 0.48 -21.40
C ARG A 34 1.61 -0.84 -20.66
N GLN A 35 2.60 -0.97 -19.78
CA GLN A 35 2.83 -2.17 -18.97
C GLN A 35 2.82 -1.81 -17.49
N VAL A 36 2.38 -2.74 -16.67
CA VAL A 36 2.40 -2.58 -15.21
C VAL A 36 3.84 -2.46 -14.73
N PRO A 37 4.21 -1.37 -14.05
CA PRO A 37 5.55 -1.22 -13.50
C PRO A 37 5.86 -2.31 -12.47
N THR A 38 7.00 -2.98 -12.61
CA THR A 38 7.48 -4.07 -11.71
C THR A 38 8.44 -3.60 -10.63
N GLU A 39 8.58 -2.29 -10.45
CA GLU A 39 9.41 -1.69 -9.41
C GLU A 39 9.02 -2.18 -8.01
N ASN A 40 9.99 -2.18 -7.11
CA ASN A 40 9.77 -2.51 -5.70
C ASN A 40 8.80 -1.51 -5.05
N ARG A 41 7.54 -1.93 -4.90
CA ARG A 41 6.48 -1.20 -4.21
C ARG A 41 5.91 -2.05 -3.08
N ALA A 42 4.75 -1.68 -2.53
CA ALA A 42 4.09 -2.46 -1.49
C ALA A 42 3.98 -3.96 -1.85
N ALA A 43 4.08 -4.81 -0.84
CA ALA A 43 3.95 -6.25 -1.00
C ALA A 43 3.13 -6.91 0.12
N THR A 44 2.91 -6.22 1.25
CA THR A 44 2.17 -6.79 2.37
C THR A 44 0.67 -6.54 2.21
N ILE A 45 -0.11 -7.62 2.18
CA ILE A 45 -1.57 -7.59 2.23
C ILE A 45 -1.98 -8.09 3.61
N HIS A 46 -2.65 -7.23 4.38
CA HIS A 46 -3.08 -7.51 5.74
C HIS A 46 -4.40 -8.29 5.80
N SER A 47 -4.64 -8.96 6.92
CA SER A 47 -5.82 -9.77 7.23
C SER A 47 -7.15 -9.10 6.86
N SER A 48 -7.36 -7.85 7.23
CA SER A 48 -8.59 -7.12 6.88
C SER A 48 -8.76 -6.95 5.36
N THR A 49 -7.67 -6.70 4.65
CA THR A 49 -7.68 -6.55 3.19
C THR A 49 -7.88 -7.89 2.49
N LEU A 50 -7.34 -9.00 3.03
CA LEU A 50 -7.60 -10.34 2.51
C LEU A 50 -9.11 -10.66 2.53
N SER A 51 -9.82 -10.27 3.59
CA SER A 51 -11.28 -10.43 3.67
C SER A 51 -12.02 -9.60 2.61
N LEU A 52 -11.53 -8.41 2.26
CA LEU A 52 -12.12 -7.60 1.18
C LEU A 52 -11.80 -8.18 -0.22
N LEU A 53 -10.61 -8.75 -0.39
CA LEU A 53 -10.24 -9.45 -1.62
C LEU A 53 -11.04 -10.75 -1.81
N ASP A 54 -11.40 -11.42 -0.72
CA ASP A 54 -12.30 -12.59 -0.73
C ASP A 54 -13.69 -12.19 -1.23
N GLN A 55 -14.28 -11.17 -0.67
CA GLN A 55 -15.57 -10.61 -1.13
C GLN A 55 -15.54 -10.23 -2.63
N ALA A 56 -14.37 -9.83 -3.11
CA ALA A 56 -14.14 -9.54 -4.52
C ALA A 56 -13.76 -10.79 -5.36
N GLY A 57 -13.80 -12.01 -4.80
CA GLY A 57 -13.44 -13.26 -5.49
C GLY A 57 -12.02 -13.28 -6.03
N LEU A 58 -11.08 -12.68 -5.30
CA LEU A 58 -9.66 -12.59 -5.66
C LEU A 58 -8.78 -13.43 -4.72
N ILE A 59 -9.35 -13.96 -3.63
CA ILE A 59 -8.57 -14.53 -2.54
C ILE A 59 -7.78 -15.79 -2.97
N ASP A 60 -8.38 -16.68 -3.73
CA ASP A 60 -7.74 -17.94 -4.14
C ASP A 60 -6.49 -17.69 -4.96
N ASP A 61 -6.56 -16.73 -5.90
CA ASP A 61 -5.40 -16.36 -6.72
C ASP A 61 -4.32 -15.64 -5.89
N VAL A 62 -4.73 -14.79 -4.93
CA VAL A 62 -3.81 -14.12 -4.02
C VAL A 62 -3.09 -15.13 -3.13
N LEU A 63 -3.78 -16.12 -2.60
CA LEU A 63 -3.18 -17.18 -1.78
C LEU A 63 -2.29 -18.11 -2.60
N ALA A 64 -2.67 -18.39 -3.85
CA ALA A 64 -1.89 -19.23 -4.74
C ALA A 64 -0.56 -18.60 -5.19
N GLN A 65 -0.50 -17.27 -5.31
CA GLN A 65 0.70 -16.56 -5.78
C GLN A 65 1.48 -15.86 -4.66
N GLY A 66 0.87 -15.67 -3.50
CA GLY A 66 1.48 -14.97 -2.38
C GLY A 66 2.18 -15.90 -1.39
N LEU A 67 3.06 -15.34 -0.58
CA LEU A 67 3.66 -16.03 0.55
C LEU A 67 2.90 -15.69 1.83
N ARG A 68 2.36 -16.69 2.47
CA ARG A 68 1.67 -16.54 3.75
C ARG A 68 2.66 -16.21 4.86
N ALA A 69 2.30 -15.25 5.71
CA ALA A 69 3.05 -14.81 6.88
C ALA A 69 2.13 -14.90 8.10
N ASP A 70 2.23 -16.01 8.83
CA ASP A 70 1.44 -16.28 10.04
C ASP A 70 1.88 -15.40 11.21
N LEU A 71 3.12 -14.93 11.17
CA LEU A 71 3.71 -14.09 12.20
C LEU A 71 4.70 -13.09 11.62
N PHE A 72 5.08 -12.10 12.41
CA PHE A 72 6.21 -11.22 12.13
C PHE A 72 7.02 -10.95 13.39
N GLN A 73 8.30 -10.61 13.20
CA GLN A 73 9.24 -10.43 14.30
C GLN A 73 9.80 -9.00 14.33
N TRP A 74 9.96 -8.50 15.55
CA TRP A 74 10.87 -7.41 15.87
C TRP A 74 12.10 -8.00 16.50
N ARG A 75 13.28 -7.62 15.99
CA ARG A 75 14.57 -8.15 16.43
C ARG A 75 15.50 -7.02 16.80
N ASP A 76 16.29 -7.26 17.84
CA ASP A 76 17.45 -6.43 18.10
C ASP A 76 18.55 -6.81 17.09
N PHE A 77 19.09 -5.80 16.43
CA PHE A 77 20.01 -6.04 15.32
C PHE A 77 21.40 -6.50 15.82
N VAL A 78 21.85 -5.99 16.98
CA VAL A 78 23.19 -6.27 17.52
C VAL A 78 23.27 -7.67 18.12
N SER A 79 22.30 -8.03 18.97
CA SER A 79 22.25 -9.35 19.62
C SER A 79 21.67 -10.44 18.73
N GLY A 80 20.90 -10.08 17.69
CA GLY A 80 20.10 -11.02 16.89
C GLY A 80 18.85 -11.56 17.60
N GLU A 81 18.60 -11.11 18.84
CA GLU A 81 17.49 -11.59 19.69
C GLU A 81 16.13 -11.22 19.10
N VAL A 82 15.17 -12.13 19.17
CA VAL A 82 13.76 -11.85 18.90
C VAL A 82 13.19 -11.08 20.10
N VAL A 83 12.98 -9.79 19.92
CA VAL A 83 12.39 -8.90 20.93
C VAL A 83 10.92 -9.21 21.13
N ALA A 84 10.19 -9.35 20.03
CA ALA A 84 8.77 -9.69 20.04
C ALA A 84 8.40 -10.46 18.76
N GLU A 85 7.57 -11.49 18.94
CA GLU A 85 6.97 -12.25 17.86
C GLU A 85 5.45 -12.07 17.92
N TYR A 86 4.87 -11.54 16.87
CA TYR A 86 3.45 -11.25 16.77
C TYR A 86 2.77 -12.32 15.94
N ASP A 87 2.03 -13.21 16.60
CA ASP A 87 1.32 -14.35 16.00
C ASP A 87 -0.12 -13.99 15.65
N PHE A 88 -0.39 -13.85 14.34
CA PHE A 88 -1.74 -13.60 13.82
C PHE A 88 -2.73 -14.73 14.13
N GLY A 89 -2.26 -15.93 14.45
CA GLY A 89 -3.09 -17.06 14.83
C GLY A 89 -4.01 -16.77 16.02
N LEU A 90 -3.70 -15.76 16.83
CA LEU A 90 -4.59 -15.28 17.91
C LEU A 90 -5.91 -14.71 17.39
N MET A 91 -5.97 -14.28 16.12
CA MET A 91 -7.18 -13.73 15.48
C MET A 91 -8.05 -14.80 14.82
N ARG A 92 -7.76 -16.08 14.96
CA ARG A 92 -8.44 -17.19 14.26
C ARG A 92 -9.96 -17.26 14.50
N ASP A 93 -10.40 -16.83 15.67
CA ASP A 93 -11.81 -16.82 16.05
C ASP A 93 -12.53 -15.52 15.60
N GLU A 94 -11.80 -14.54 15.02
CA GLU A 94 -12.32 -13.23 14.68
C GLU A 94 -12.37 -12.97 13.16
N CYS A 95 -11.54 -13.65 12.39
CA CYS A 95 -11.46 -13.47 10.95
C CYS A 95 -11.03 -14.74 10.21
N ALA A 96 -11.48 -14.86 8.96
CA ALA A 96 -11.18 -16.00 8.11
C ALA A 96 -9.69 -16.09 7.71
N TYR A 97 -8.96 -14.96 7.73
CA TYR A 97 -7.57 -14.86 7.29
C TYR A 97 -6.69 -14.33 8.43
N PRO A 98 -6.41 -15.14 9.49
CA PRO A 98 -5.58 -14.73 10.62
C PRO A 98 -4.09 -14.80 10.24
N PHE A 99 -3.68 -14.07 9.19
CA PHE A 99 -2.32 -13.97 8.67
C PHE A 99 -2.21 -12.78 7.72
N ALA A 100 -1.00 -12.42 7.34
CA ALA A 100 -0.76 -11.54 6.20
C ALA A 100 -0.27 -12.35 5.00
N VAL A 101 -0.36 -11.77 3.80
CA VAL A 101 0.22 -12.34 2.57
C VAL A 101 1.23 -11.36 2.01
N GLN A 102 2.40 -11.85 1.64
CA GLN A 102 3.37 -11.10 0.85
C GLN A 102 3.10 -11.39 -0.64
N LEU A 103 2.68 -10.38 -1.36
CA LEU A 103 2.45 -10.43 -2.81
C LEU A 103 2.78 -9.05 -3.38
N GLU A 104 3.71 -9.00 -4.32
CA GLU A 104 4.13 -7.74 -4.93
C GLU A 104 2.93 -7.04 -5.61
N GLN A 105 2.87 -5.73 -5.45
CA GLN A 105 1.77 -4.89 -5.94
C GLN A 105 1.42 -5.14 -7.41
N HIS A 106 2.43 -5.30 -8.28
CA HIS A 106 2.21 -5.54 -9.71
C HIS A 106 1.53 -6.90 -9.97
N LYS A 107 1.78 -7.92 -9.14
CA LYS A 107 1.10 -9.22 -9.24
C LYS A 107 -0.39 -9.08 -8.90
N LEU A 108 -0.74 -8.33 -7.84
CA LEU A 108 -2.14 -8.05 -7.52
C LEU A 108 -2.85 -7.34 -8.69
N VAL A 109 -2.21 -6.37 -9.34
CA VAL A 109 -2.73 -5.71 -10.55
C VAL A 109 -2.95 -6.73 -11.66
N ASN A 110 -1.97 -7.61 -11.91
CA ASN A 110 -2.05 -8.65 -12.93
C ASN A 110 -3.13 -9.71 -12.65
N LEU A 111 -3.49 -9.95 -11.38
CA LEU A 111 -4.63 -10.80 -11.02
C LEU A 111 -5.99 -10.16 -11.37
N ILE A 112 -6.08 -8.84 -11.23
CA ILE A 112 -7.33 -8.11 -11.51
C ILE A 112 -7.52 -7.89 -13.02
N ARG A 113 -6.45 -7.61 -13.77
CA ARG A 113 -6.49 -7.24 -15.19
C ARG A 113 -7.33 -8.20 -16.06
N PRO A 114 -7.16 -9.53 -16.05
CA PRO A 114 -7.95 -10.44 -16.89
C PRO A 114 -9.45 -10.42 -16.57
N ARG A 115 -9.82 -10.01 -15.36
CA ARG A 115 -11.22 -9.87 -14.97
C ARG A 115 -11.85 -8.62 -15.59
N LEU A 116 -11.09 -7.52 -15.60
CA LEU A 116 -11.52 -6.29 -16.25
C LEU A 116 -11.60 -6.43 -17.78
N ASP A 117 -10.67 -7.16 -18.39
CA ASP A 117 -10.67 -7.41 -19.85
C ASP A 117 -11.90 -8.21 -20.32
N ARG A 118 -12.50 -9.00 -19.43
CA ARG A 118 -13.74 -9.78 -19.70
C ARG A 118 -15.02 -9.03 -19.32
N GLU A 119 -14.91 -7.88 -18.65
CA GLU A 119 -16.06 -7.12 -18.16
C GLU A 119 -16.50 -6.12 -19.25
N PRO A 120 -17.67 -6.31 -19.91
CA PRO A 120 -18.09 -5.48 -21.03
C PRO A 120 -18.42 -4.03 -20.63
N ARG A 121 -18.57 -3.76 -19.35
CA ARG A 121 -18.81 -2.43 -18.80
C ARG A 121 -17.53 -1.65 -18.55
N VAL A 122 -16.36 -2.26 -18.74
CA VAL A 122 -15.07 -1.61 -18.54
C VAL A 122 -14.41 -1.32 -19.87
N ARG A 123 -13.94 -0.09 -20.03
CA ARG A 123 -12.97 0.27 -21.05
C ARG A 123 -11.65 0.59 -20.38
N TYR A 124 -10.69 -0.30 -20.52
CA TYR A 124 -9.32 -0.06 -20.07
C TYR A 124 -8.53 0.65 -21.17
N LEU A 125 -7.95 1.79 -20.82
CA LEU A 125 -7.20 2.69 -21.71
C LEU A 125 -5.77 2.77 -21.19
N ASP A 126 -4.92 1.81 -21.57
CA ASP A 126 -3.49 1.85 -21.29
C ASP A 126 -2.76 2.82 -22.21
N ALA A 127 -1.51 3.14 -21.91
CA ALA A 127 -0.73 4.16 -22.62
C ALA A 127 -1.50 5.45 -22.87
N THR A 128 -2.46 5.79 -21.97
CA THR A 128 -3.36 6.92 -22.11
C THR A 128 -3.24 7.83 -20.91
N THR A 129 -2.64 9.01 -21.13
CA THR A 129 -2.43 10.01 -20.09
C THR A 129 -3.58 11.00 -20.09
N VAL A 130 -4.27 11.12 -18.98
CA VAL A 130 -5.21 12.23 -18.75
C VAL A 130 -4.39 13.48 -18.46
N GLU A 131 -4.62 14.54 -19.24
CA GLU A 131 -3.89 15.82 -19.15
C GLU A 131 -4.67 16.85 -18.33
N ARG A 132 -6.00 16.78 -18.40
CA ARG A 132 -6.90 17.70 -17.71
C ARG A 132 -8.29 17.08 -17.56
N PHE A 133 -9.05 17.53 -16.57
CA PHE A 133 -10.50 17.39 -16.60
C PHE A 133 -11.19 18.71 -16.25
N THR A 134 -12.43 18.85 -16.76
CA THR A 134 -13.28 20.00 -16.49
C THR A 134 -14.59 19.51 -15.90
N GLU A 135 -14.99 20.07 -14.78
CA GLU A 135 -16.27 19.76 -14.15
C GLU A 135 -17.39 20.64 -14.70
N HIS A 136 -18.51 20.01 -15.03
CA HIS A 136 -19.78 20.64 -15.39
C HIS A 136 -20.85 20.26 -14.36
N ALA A 137 -22.02 20.88 -14.45
CA ALA A 137 -23.11 20.65 -13.49
C ALA A 137 -23.54 19.17 -13.43
N ASP A 138 -23.53 18.46 -14.55
CA ASP A 138 -24.04 17.09 -14.69
C ASP A 138 -22.97 16.03 -15.00
N ARG A 139 -21.75 16.43 -15.37
CA ARG A 139 -20.67 15.55 -15.82
C ARG A 139 -19.28 16.14 -15.61
N VAL A 140 -18.29 15.33 -15.84
CA VAL A 140 -16.89 15.73 -16.03
C VAL A 140 -16.46 15.39 -17.46
N VAL A 141 -15.63 16.24 -18.04
CA VAL A 141 -15.01 16.04 -19.36
C VAL A 141 -13.51 15.91 -19.14
N LEU A 142 -12.94 14.79 -19.58
CA LEU A 142 -11.51 14.50 -19.49
C LEU A 142 -10.86 14.68 -20.86
N ASP A 143 -9.82 15.48 -20.91
CA ASP A 143 -8.90 15.56 -22.04
C ASP A 143 -7.73 14.63 -21.79
N ALA A 144 -7.49 13.70 -22.69
CA ALA A 144 -6.44 12.69 -22.57
C ALA A 144 -5.68 12.55 -23.90
N ARG A 145 -4.55 11.89 -23.84
CA ARG A 145 -3.70 11.61 -24.99
C ARG A 145 -3.14 10.20 -24.92
N ASN A 146 -3.15 9.51 -26.06
CA ASN A 146 -2.45 8.26 -26.30
C ASN A 146 -1.60 8.35 -27.56
N ASP A 147 -1.08 7.21 -28.05
CA ASP A 147 -0.25 7.16 -29.26
C ASP A 147 -1.03 7.54 -30.53
N ASP A 148 -2.34 7.36 -30.56
CA ASP A 148 -3.21 7.73 -31.68
C ASP A 148 -3.54 9.24 -31.69
N GLY A 149 -3.19 9.96 -30.62
CA GLY A 149 -3.41 11.40 -30.50
C GLY A 149 -4.32 11.80 -29.33
N PRO A 150 -4.86 13.02 -29.38
CA PRO A 150 -5.76 13.52 -28.34
C PRO A 150 -7.13 12.83 -28.41
N LEU A 151 -7.69 12.56 -27.26
CA LEU A 151 -9.02 12.00 -27.10
C LEU A 151 -9.78 12.71 -25.97
N GLN A 152 -11.08 12.67 -26.01
CA GLN A 152 -11.94 13.22 -24.97
C GLN A 152 -12.89 12.15 -24.44
N CYS A 153 -13.15 12.18 -23.15
CA CYS A 153 -14.02 11.24 -22.46
C CYS A 153 -14.96 11.99 -21.51
N GLU A 154 -16.22 11.64 -21.53
CA GLU A 154 -17.21 12.19 -20.60
C GLU A 154 -17.65 11.13 -19.59
N ALA A 155 -17.76 11.52 -18.31
CA ALA A 155 -18.24 10.66 -17.22
C ALA A 155 -19.08 11.47 -16.22
N ARG A 156 -19.93 10.78 -15.44
CA ARG A 156 -20.69 11.43 -14.35
C ARG A 156 -19.80 11.78 -13.15
N TYR A 157 -18.79 10.96 -12.87
CA TYR A 157 -17.81 11.16 -11.78
C TYR A 157 -16.40 10.81 -12.26
N VAL A 158 -15.40 11.44 -11.62
CA VAL A 158 -13.99 11.07 -11.78
C VAL A 158 -13.38 10.65 -10.44
N ILE A 159 -12.65 9.54 -10.45
CA ILE A 159 -11.91 9.04 -9.28
C ILE A 159 -10.42 9.06 -9.57
N GLY A 160 -9.67 9.84 -8.78
CA GLY A 160 -8.21 9.86 -8.81
C GLY A 160 -7.67 8.69 -7.98
N CYS A 161 -7.06 7.72 -8.66
CA CYS A 161 -6.23 6.66 -8.11
C CYS A 161 -4.80 6.77 -8.66
N ASP A 162 -4.39 7.98 -9.05
CA ASP A 162 -3.22 8.34 -9.83
C ASP A 162 -1.99 8.68 -8.96
N GLY A 163 -1.99 8.18 -7.73
CA GLY A 163 -0.84 8.18 -6.86
C GLY A 163 -0.50 9.54 -6.22
N ALA A 164 0.64 9.59 -5.54
CA ALA A 164 1.05 10.76 -4.75
C ALA A 164 1.15 12.08 -5.53
N ARG A 165 1.42 12.00 -6.84
CA ARG A 165 1.52 13.17 -7.73
C ARG A 165 0.20 13.53 -8.41
N SER A 166 -0.90 12.98 -7.94
CA SER A 166 -2.25 13.02 -8.52
C SER A 166 -2.57 14.30 -9.30
N LEU A 167 -2.93 14.11 -10.57
CA LEU A 167 -3.49 15.13 -11.42
C LEU A 167 -4.88 15.53 -10.91
N VAL A 168 -5.71 14.53 -10.55
CA VAL A 168 -7.09 14.77 -10.11
C VAL A 168 -7.10 15.66 -8.86
N ARG A 169 -6.31 15.32 -7.83
CA ARG A 169 -6.20 16.15 -6.63
C ARG A 169 -5.81 17.58 -6.95
N LYS A 170 -4.79 17.77 -7.78
CA LYS A 170 -4.28 19.11 -8.17
C LYS A 170 -5.32 19.89 -8.97
N SER A 171 -6.02 19.26 -9.91
CA SER A 171 -7.06 19.90 -10.70
C SER A 171 -8.27 20.32 -9.86
N LEU A 172 -8.56 19.59 -8.79
CA LEU A 172 -9.57 19.95 -7.80
C LEU A 172 -9.11 21.07 -6.85
N GLY A 173 -7.85 21.49 -6.89
CA GLY A 173 -7.29 22.47 -5.97
C GLY A 173 -7.19 21.96 -4.52
N ILE A 174 -7.21 20.65 -4.32
CA ILE A 174 -7.13 20.03 -2.99
C ILE A 174 -5.68 19.99 -2.51
N GLU A 175 -5.41 20.61 -1.37
CA GLU A 175 -4.10 20.59 -0.73
C GLU A 175 -3.71 19.19 -0.26
N PHE A 176 -2.40 18.89 -0.32
CA PHE A 176 -1.83 17.64 0.19
C PHE A 176 -1.03 17.94 1.45
N GLU A 177 -1.73 17.98 2.57
CA GLU A 177 -1.22 18.38 3.89
C GLU A 177 -0.21 17.37 4.43
N GLY A 178 0.83 17.85 5.10
CA GLY A 178 1.87 17.01 5.71
C GLY A 178 3.27 17.37 5.21
N TYR A 179 4.17 16.41 5.21
CA TYR A 179 5.58 16.64 4.93
C TYR A 179 6.22 15.48 4.13
N THR A 180 7.43 15.73 3.67
CA THR A 180 8.33 14.74 3.08
C THR A 180 9.50 14.58 4.00
N PHE A 181 9.88 13.36 4.34
CA PHE A 181 11.08 13.10 5.14
C PHE A 181 12.33 13.52 4.37
N GLN A 182 13.37 13.94 5.09
CA GLN A 182 14.64 14.33 4.47
C GLN A 182 15.38 13.12 3.92
N GLU A 183 15.36 12.01 4.68
CA GLU A 183 15.96 10.77 4.26
C GLU A 183 15.12 10.04 3.22
N LYS A 184 15.79 9.40 2.28
CA LYS A 184 15.20 8.45 1.35
C LYS A 184 15.35 7.04 1.87
N PHE A 185 14.52 6.13 1.36
CA PHE A 185 14.67 4.70 1.64
C PHE A 185 15.21 3.98 0.43
N GLY A 186 16.21 3.11 0.68
CA GLY A 186 16.68 2.12 -0.26
C GLY A 186 15.85 0.85 -0.13
N VAL A 187 15.48 0.28 -1.27
CA VAL A 187 14.85 -1.05 -1.34
C VAL A 187 15.67 -1.92 -2.27
N VAL A 188 16.19 -2.99 -1.72
CA VAL A 188 17.06 -3.92 -2.43
C VAL A 188 16.44 -5.31 -2.40
N THR A 189 16.30 -5.92 -3.58
CA THR A 189 15.84 -7.31 -3.69
C THR A 189 17.03 -8.21 -4.01
N VAL A 190 17.20 -9.26 -3.21
CA VAL A 190 18.34 -10.18 -3.29
C VAL A 190 17.89 -11.63 -3.33
N LYS A 191 18.68 -12.45 -4.02
CA LYS A 191 18.62 -13.92 -3.95
C LYS A 191 19.58 -14.39 -2.85
N HIS A 192 19.07 -14.45 -1.63
CA HIS A 192 19.75 -14.96 -0.44
C HIS A 192 18.68 -15.49 0.52
N ASP A 193 18.91 -16.62 1.14
CA ASP A 193 17.94 -17.13 2.12
C ASP A 193 18.26 -16.67 3.54
N PHE A 194 17.59 -15.63 3.97
CA PHE A 194 17.69 -15.13 5.34
C PHE A 194 16.97 -16.02 6.37
N ALA A 195 16.07 -16.91 5.94
CA ALA A 195 15.48 -17.88 6.85
C ALA A 195 16.54 -18.92 7.27
N GLU A 196 17.31 -19.42 6.30
CA GLU A 196 18.40 -20.37 6.57
C GLU A 196 19.56 -19.70 7.34
N SER A 197 20.00 -18.52 6.90
CA SER A 197 21.24 -17.90 7.43
C SER A 197 21.04 -17.15 8.75
N MET A 198 19.83 -16.66 9.06
CA MET A 198 19.53 -15.82 10.23
C MET A 198 18.26 -16.26 11.01
N GLY A 199 17.60 -17.33 10.59
CA GLY A 199 16.35 -17.79 11.21
C GLY A 199 15.21 -16.78 11.07
N PHE A 200 15.18 -16.01 9.97
CA PHE A 200 14.14 -15.00 9.77
C PHE A 200 12.82 -15.61 9.34
N GLN A 201 11.75 -15.02 9.84
CA GLN A 201 10.39 -15.25 9.36
C GLN A 201 10.16 -14.53 8.03
N VAL A 202 9.01 -14.75 7.42
CA VAL A 202 8.63 -14.06 6.17
C VAL A 202 8.65 -12.53 6.33
N ARG A 203 8.42 -12.03 7.55
CA ARG A 203 8.41 -10.59 7.88
C ARG A 203 9.22 -10.29 9.13
N ASN A 204 10.21 -9.41 8.98
CA ASN A 204 11.08 -9.02 10.09
C ASN A 204 11.37 -7.52 10.07
N TYR A 205 11.42 -6.95 11.26
CA TYR A 205 11.92 -5.61 11.51
C TYR A 205 13.12 -5.70 12.44
N LEU A 206 14.21 -5.07 12.05
CA LEU A 206 15.46 -5.05 12.80
C LEU A 206 15.90 -3.62 13.02
N SER A 207 16.32 -3.28 14.21
CA SER A 207 16.87 -1.95 14.48
C SER A 207 18.01 -2.01 15.49
N ASP A 208 18.95 -1.07 15.33
CA ASP A 208 19.95 -0.72 16.33
C ASP A 208 20.02 0.82 16.46
N VAL A 209 21.08 1.34 17.11
CA VAL A 209 21.27 2.79 17.29
C VAL A 209 21.64 3.53 16.01
N ASP A 210 22.18 2.85 15.02
CA ASP A 210 22.72 3.45 13.79
C ASP A 210 21.82 3.24 12.56
N CYS A 211 21.11 2.11 12.52
CA CYS A 211 20.36 1.71 11.33
C CYS A 211 19.17 0.81 11.69
N TRP A 212 18.24 0.71 10.77
CA TRP A 212 17.15 -0.26 10.85
C TRP A 212 16.91 -0.91 9.47
N PHE A 213 16.32 -2.09 9.50
CA PHE A 213 15.89 -2.81 8.29
C PHE A 213 14.48 -3.35 8.44
N GLY A 214 13.69 -3.24 7.38
CA GLY A 214 12.55 -4.11 7.11
C GLY A 214 13.01 -5.18 6.15
N ILE A 215 12.94 -6.46 6.55
CA ILE A 215 13.39 -7.59 5.72
C ILE A 215 12.23 -8.56 5.52
N PHE A 216 11.81 -8.70 4.26
CA PHE A 216 10.60 -9.43 3.88
C PHE A 216 10.88 -10.41 2.75
N LYS A 217 10.39 -11.64 2.88
CA LYS A 217 10.37 -12.58 1.75
C LYS A 217 9.16 -12.26 0.87
N VAL A 218 9.37 -12.19 -0.44
CA VAL A 218 8.32 -11.98 -1.43
C VAL A 218 8.42 -13.06 -2.51
N PRO A 219 7.34 -13.39 -3.23
CA PRO A 219 7.37 -14.45 -4.24
C PRO A 219 8.46 -14.27 -5.31
N GLY A 220 8.68 -13.05 -5.82
CA GLY A 220 9.60 -12.87 -6.95
C GLY A 220 9.18 -13.68 -8.18
N ASP A 221 10.15 -13.99 -9.04
CA ASP A 221 9.94 -14.77 -10.25
C ASP A 221 10.50 -16.20 -10.12
N SER A 222 10.74 -16.66 -8.89
CA SER A 222 11.24 -18.02 -8.62
C SER A 222 10.42 -18.72 -7.55
N PRO A 223 10.33 -20.08 -7.60
CA PRO A 223 9.56 -20.83 -6.58
C PRO A 223 10.10 -20.64 -5.15
N GLU A 224 11.39 -20.37 -5.00
CA GLU A 224 12.04 -20.15 -3.71
C GLU A 224 11.70 -18.78 -3.12
N GLY A 225 11.18 -17.86 -3.96
CA GLY A 225 10.99 -16.47 -3.61
C GLY A 225 12.32 -15.69 -3.54
N VAL A 226 12.20 -14.41 -3.22
CA VAL A 226 13.33 -13.50 -3.05
C VAL A 226 13.16 -12.68 -1.77
N TRP A 227 14.24 -12.13 -1.27
CA TRP A 227 14.19 -11.30 -0.09
C TRP A 227 14.37 -9.84 -0.45
N ARG A 228 13.54 -9.01 0.17
CA ARG A 228 13.57 -7.56 0.02
C ARG A 228 14.02 -6.93 1.32
N THR A 229 15.08 -6.14 1.26
CA THR A 229 15.56 -5.32 2.37
C THR A 229 15.20 -3.86 2.11
N THR A 230 14.64 -3.20 3.11
CA THR A 230 14.31 -1.77 3.11
C THR A 230 15.03 -1.11 4.26
N TYR A 231 15.75 0.01 4.01
CA TYR A 231 16.52 0.71 5.02
C TYR A 231 16.68 2.20 4.68
N PRO A 232 16.94 3.08 5.67
CA PRO A 232 17.18 4.48 5.42
C PRO A 232 18.54 4.71 4.75
N LEU A 233 18.56 5.59 3.76
CA LEU A 233 19.79 5.99 3.08
C LEU A 233 20.38 7.21 3.77
N GLN A 234 21.66 7.18 4.08
CA GLN A 234 22.41 8.33 4.57
C GLN A 234 22.74 9.34 3.47
N GLN A 235 22.83 8.86 2.23
CA GLN A 235 23.00 9.64 1.01
C GLN A 235 22.26 8.96 -0.15
N ASP A 236 22.00 9.71 -1.21
CA ASP A 236 21.37 9.15 -2.41
C ASP A 236 22.22 8.04 -3.02
N LEU A 237 21.56 6.95 -3.42
CA LEU A 237 22.25 5.92 -4.21
C LEU A 237 22.63 6.51 -5.56
N PRO A 238 23.83 6.18 -6.07
CA PRO A 238 24.23 6.52 -7.42
C PRO A 238 23.23 6.01 -8.45
N THR A 239 23.04 6.75 -9.52
CA THR A 239 22.17 6.35 -10.63
C THR A 239 22.77 5.20 -11.45
N GLU A 240 24.09 5.13 -11.48
CA GLU A 240 24.80 4.05 -12.16
C GLU A 240 24.71 2.75 -11.38
N ARG A 241 24.32 1.68 -12.05
CA ARG A 241 24.05 0.37 -11.44
C ARG A 241 25.23 -0.18 -10.63
N GLU A 242 26.44 -0.12 -11.19
CA GLU A 242 27.63 -0.63 -10.51
C GLU A 242 27.97 0.13 -9.23
N ALA A 243 27.86 1.45 -9.26
CA ALA A 243 28.09 2.29 -8.10
C ALA A 243 26.99 2.07 -7.03
N ALA A 244 25.73 1.89 -7.43
CA ALA A 244 24.65 1.55 -6.53
C ALA A 244 24.86 0.18 -5.86
N LEU A 245 25.32 -0.82 -6.61
CA LEU A 245 25.66 -2.15 -6.07
C LEU A 245 26.83 -2.11 -5.11
N ALA A 246 27.84 -1.29 -5.38
CA ALA A 246 28.98 -1.08 -4.47
C ALA A 246 28.52 -0.48 -3.13
N GLU A 247 27.59 0.46 -3.17
CA GLU A 247 27.02 1.05 -1.95
C GLU A 247 26.16 0.04 -1.18
N VAL A 248 25.34 -0.77 -1.85
CA VAL A 248 24.61 -1.87 -1.24
C VAL A 248 25.57 -2.86 -0.58
N ALA A 249 26.65 -3.23 -1.26
CA ALA A 249 27.68 -4.13 -0.70
C ALA A 249 28.37 -3.52 0.53
N ARG A 250 28.57 -2.18 0.57
CA ARG A 250 29.12 -1.47 1.73
C ARG A 250 28.17 -1.58 2.94
N VAL A 251 26.87 -1.36 2.71
CA VAL A 251 25.83 -1.47 3.76
C VAL A 251 25.73 -2.93 4.23
N TYR A 252 25.70 -3.89 3.31
CA TYR A 252 25.58 -5.32 3.66
C TYR A 252 26.82 -5.84 4.41
N ARG A 253 28.03 -5.39 4.06
CA ARG A 253 29.25 -5.77 4.79
C ARG A 253 29.16 -5.38 6.26
N ARG A 254 28.51 -4.27 6.56
CA ARG A 254 28.37 -3.80 7.95
C ARG A 254 27.23 -4.49 8.68
N TYR A 255 26.09 -4.64 8.03
CA TYR A 255 24.85 -5.02 8.70
C TYR A 255 24.32 -6.42 8.33
N LEU A 256 24.53 -6.89 7.12
CA LEU A 256 24.03 -8.17 6.61
C LEU A 256 25.16 -8.98 5.96
N PRO A 257 26.27 -9.28 6.68
CA PRO A 257 27.46 -9.93 6.09
C PRO A 257 27.14 -11.30 5.49
N CYS A 258 26.13 -12.00 5.97
CA CYS A 258 25.68 -13.29 5.41
C CYS A 258 25.17 -13.16 3.96
N ALA A 259 24.66 -11.99 3.56
CA ALA A 259 24.19 -11.72 2.22
C ALA A 259 25.22 -10.98 1.33
N LEU A 260 26.46 -10.81 1.81
CA LEU A 260 27.52 -10.21 1.00
C LEU A 260 27.85 -11.12 -0.17
N GLY A 261 27.77 -10.58 -1.39
CA GLY A 261 27.96 -11.36 -2.62
C GLY A 261 26.68 -12.02 -3.16
N ALA A 262 25.54 -11.88 -2.46
CA ALA A 262 24.27 -12.34 -2.99
C ALA A 262 23.88 -11.62 -4.29
N THR A 263 23.18 -12.31 -5.18
CA THR A 263 22.69 -11.71 -6.42
C THR A 263 21.64 -10.67 -6.14
N VAL A 264 21.93 -9.40 -6.40
CA VAL A 264 20.98 -8.29 -6.33
C VAL A 264 20.18 -8.24 -7.63
N THR A 265 18.86 -8.42 -7.53
CA THR A 265 17.95 -8.39 -8.69
C THR A 265 17.39 -7.01 -8.96
N GLN A 266 17.05 -6.25 -7.90
CA GLN A 266 16.53 -4.89 -8.02
C GLN A 266 17.11 -3.98 -6.93
N VAL A 267 17.34 -2.71 -7.29
CA VAL A 267 17.70 -1.63 -6.39
C VAL A 267 16.83 -0.42 -6.73
N ASN A 268 16.11 0.09 -5.76
CA ASN A 268 15.28 1.27 -5.92
C ASN A 268 15.50 2.25 -4.75
N THR A 269 15.33 3.52 -5.04
CA THR A 269 15.32 4.59 -4.04
C THR A 269 14.04 5.39 -4.18
N TYR A 270 13.44 5.76 -3.07
CA TYR A 270 12.25 6.62 -3.10
C TYR A 270 12.20 7.63 -1.95
N ASN A 271 11.59 8.78 -2.25
CA ASN A 271 11.24 9.76 -1.24
C ASN A 271 10.10 9.23 -0.37
N VAL A 272 10.20 9.48 0.92
CA VAL A 272 9.19 9.06 1.89
C VAL A 272 8.30 10.24 2.24
N HIS A 273 7.01 10.09 2.00
CA HIS A 273 6.01 11.12 2.26
C HIS A 273 5.08 10.70 3.40
N GLN A 274 4.61 11.70 4.14
CA GLN A 274 3.62 11.57 5.19
C GLN A 274 2.58 12.67 4.95
N ARG A 275 1.58 12.39 4.10
CA ARG A 275 0.63 13.39 3.63
C ARG A 275 -0.80 12.85 3.54
N VAL A 276 -1.77 13.73 3.78
CA VAL A 276 -3.21 13.44 3.60
C VAL A 276 -3.83 14.62 2.85
N ALA A 277 -4.69 14.33 1.88
CA ALA A 277 -5.44 15.37 1.19
C ALA A 277 -6.39 16.07 2.15
N ALA A 278 -6.51 17.39 2.03
CA ALA A 278 -7.40 18.21 2.84
C ALA A 278 -8.86 17.78 2.71
N ARG A 279 -9.21 17.22 1.54
CA ARG A 279 -10.50 16.60 1.23
C ARG A 279 -10.30 15.36 0.36
N PHE A 280 -11.24 14.40 0.45
CA PHE A 280 -11.28 13.22 -0.43
C PHE A 280 -12.35 13.37 -1.52
N ARG A 281 -13.16 14.41 -1.41
CA ARG A 281 -14.19 14.78 -2.39
C ARG A 281 -14.20 16.28 -2.65
N GLN A 282 -14.40 16.65 -3.93
CA GLN A 282 -14.85 18.00 -4.31
C GLN A 282 -15.70 17.87 -5.57
N GLY A 283 -16.98 18.30 -5.47
CA GLY A 283 -17.94 18.16 -6.55
C GLY A 283 -18.07 16.70 -7.03
N ARG A 284 -17.79 16.47 -8.32
CA ARG A 284 -17.82 15.16 -8.98
C ARG A 284 -16.45 14.47 -8.98
N GLY A 285 -15.45 15.07 -8.39
CA GLY A 285 -14.10 14.52 -8.24
C GLY A 285 -13.89 13.87 -6.87
N LEU A 286 -13.33 12.65 -6.87
CA LEU A 286 -13.10 11.82 -5.69
C LEU A 286 -11.65 11.32 -5.70
N LEU A 287 -11.07 11.06 -4.53
CA LEU A 287 -9.71 10.56 -4.38
C LEU A 287 -9.71 9.27 -3.58
N ALA A 288 -8.85 8.30 -3.96
CA ALA A 288 -8.65 7.06 -3.23
C ALA A 288 -7.18 6.59 -3.31
N GLY A 289 -6.70 5.92 -2.27
CA GLY A 289 -5.32 5.45 -2.16
C GLY A 289 -4.30 6.59 -2.12
N ASP A 290 -3.16 6.43 -2.78
CA ASP A 290 -2.03 7.39 -2.71
C ASP A 290 -2.36 8.78 -3.25
N SER A 291 -3.43 8.96 -4.02
CA SER A 291 -3.94 10.28 -4.40
C SER A 291 -4.56 11.05 -3.23
N ALA A 292 -5.13 10.29 -2.28
CA ALA A 292 -5.80 10.80 -1.08
C ALA A 292 -4.86 10.85 0.13
N HIS A 293 -4.04 9.83 0.35
CA HIS A 293 -3.10 9.77 1.48
C HIS A 293 -1.89 8.90 1.17
N VAL A 294 -0.73 9.35 1.60
CA VAL A 294 0.54 8.60 1.54
C VAL A 294 1.19 8.57 2.92
N ASN A 295 1.86 7.48 3.22
CA ASN A 295 2.57 7.29 4.48
C ASN A 295 3.92 6.61 4.24
N ASN A 296 4.83 6.68 5.21
CA ASN A 296 6.04 5.87 5.16
C ASN A 296 5.68 4.37 5.15
N PRO A 297 6.53 3.50 4.55
CA PRO A 297 6.17 2.11 4.28
C PRO A 297 6.18 1.19 5.51
N LEU A 298 6.65 1.66 6.68
CA LEU A 298 6.76 0.84 7.88
C LEU A 298 5.39 0.42 8.42
N GLY A 299 5.14 -0.87 8.36
CA GLY A 299 3.86 -1.49 8.67
C GLY A 299 3.10 -2.02 7.46
N GLY A 300 3.42 -1.56 6.23
CA GLY A 300 2.72 -2.00 5.01
C GLY A 300 1.27 -1.53 4.91
N LEU A 301 0.96 -0.30 5.35
CA LEU A 301 -0.41 0.16 5.56
C LEU A 301 -1.05 0.82 4.31
N GLY A 302 -0.25 1.44 3.43
CA GLY A 302 -0.76 2.28 2.33
C GLY A 302 -1.64 1.54 1.34
N LEU A 303 -1.13 0.46 0.73
CA LEU A 303 -1.90 -0.39 -0.19
C LEU A 303 -3.21 -0.88 0.46
N ASN A 304 -3.13 -1.35 1.70
CA ASN A 304 -4.26 -1.90 2.42
C ASN A 304 -5.34 -0.84 2.67
N SER A 305 -4.95 0.32 3.18
CA SER A 305 -5.87 1.44 3.36
C SER A 305 -6.50 1.89 2.03
N GLY A 306 -5.72 1.91 0.94
CA GLY A 306 -6.24 2.24 -0.39
C GLY A 306 -7.30 1.25 -0.90
N ILE A 307 -7.16 -0.04 -0.62
CA ILE A 307 -8.22 -1.04 -0.94
C ILE A 307 -9.46 -0.79 -0.08
N HIS A 308 -9.29 -0.44 1.21
CA HIS A 308 -10.42 -0.05 2.06
C HIS A 308 -11.13 1.21 1.53
N ASP A 309 -10.37 2.19 0.97
CA ASP A 309 -10.98 3.36 0.30
C ASP A 309 -11.81 2.92 -0.89
N ALA A 310 -11.27 2.04 -1.75
CA ALA A 310 -11.93 1.56 -2.95
C ALA A 310 -13.27 0.89 -2.64
N VAL A 311 -13.31 0.01 -1.63
CA VAL A 311 -14.55 -0.67 -1.20
C VAL A 311 -15.56 0.33 -0.67
N ASN A 312 -15.14 1.21 0.24
CA ASN A 312 -16.03 2.20 0.86
C ASN A 312 -16.58 3.20 -0.16
N LEU A 313 -15.76 3.62 -1.12
CA LEU A 313 -16.16 4.51 -2.19
C LEU A 313 -17.12 3.83 -3.16
N ALA A 314 -16.80 2.61 -3.61
CA ALA A 314 -17.63 1.88 -4.57
C ALA A 314 -19.04 1.64 -4.03
N GLU A 315 -19.19 1.26 -2.76
CA GLU A 315 -20.49 1.09 -2.09
C GLU A 315 -21.34 2.35 -2.13
N LYS A 316 -20.75 3.49 -1.78
CA LYS A 316 -21.47 4.76 -1.70
C LYS A 316 -21.77 5.36 -3.07
N LEU A 317 -20.81 5.22 -3.99
CA LEU A 317 -20.98 5.70 -5.35
C LEU A 317 -22.05 4.86 -6.09
N ASP A 318 -22.12 3.56 -5.83
CA ASP A 318 -23.20 2.67 -6.32
C ASP A 318 -24.57 3.22 -5.91
N ALA A 319 -24.76 3.49 -4.62
CA ALA A 319 -26.02 4.04 -4.11
C ALA A 319 -26.37 5.41 -4.75
N VAL A 320 -25.37 6.30 -4.89
CA VAL A 320 -25.57 7.63 -5.50
C VAL A 320 -25.88 7.54 -7.00
N LEU A 321 -25.20 6.67 -7.72
CA LEU A 321 -25.49 6.41 -9.13
C LEU A 321 -26.89 5.80 -9.34
N GLY A 322 -27.34 5.02 -8.35
CA GLY A 322 -28.69 4.45 -8.27
C GLY A 322 -29.77 5.46 -7.84
N GLY A 323 -29.41 6.72 -7.54
CA GLY A 323 -30.37 7.80 -7.22
C GLY A 323 -30.44 8.18 -5.74
N ALA A 324 -29.59 7.64 -4.88
CA ALA A 324 -29.46 8.11 -3.49
C ALA A 324 -28.81 9.50 -3.44
N SER A 325 -28.91 10.16 -2.28
CA SER A 325 -28.30 11.46 -2.03
C SER A 325 -26.77 11.40 -2.17
N ASP A 326 -26.20 12.40 -2.85
CA ASP A 326 -24.75 12.55 -2.99
C ASP A 326 -24.03 12.88 -1.66
N ALA A 327 -24.76 13.20 -0.60
CA ALA A 327 -24.27 13.31 0.77
C ALA A 327 -23.57 12.01 1.26
N LEU A 328 -23.86 10.86 0.63
CA LEU A 328 -23.13 9.61 0.88
C LEU A 328 -21.65 9.71 0.49
N LEU A 329 -21.30 10.53 -0.52
CA LEU A 329 -19.91 10.76 -0.90
C LEU A 329 -19.18 11.64 0.12
N ASP A 330 -19.88 12.53 0.83
CA ASP A 330 -19.31 13.25 1.98
C ASP A 330 -19.10 12.31 3.17
N ARG A 331 -19.97 11.30 3.32
CA ARG A 331 -19.78 10.22 4.30
C ARG A 331 -18.56 9.37 3.95
N TYR A 332 -18.29 9.07 2.68
CA TYR A 332 -17.04 8.44 2.24
C TYR A 332 -15.82 9.23 2.76
N GLU A 333 -15.79 10.54 2.53
CA GLU A 333 -14.68 11.39 3.00
C GLU A 333 -14.51 11.26 4.52
N ARG A 334 -15.59 11.40 5.31
CA ARG A 334 -15.53 11.28 6.77
C ARG A 334 -15.04 9.90 7.22
N GLN A 335 -15.52 8.84 6.60
CA GLN A 335 -15.18 7.46 6.92
C GLN A 335 -13.76 7.06 6.53
N ARG A 336 -13.13 7.78 5.59
CA ARG A 336 -11.80 7.41 5.11
C ARG A 336 -10.71 8.39 5.53
N ARG A 337 -10.94 9.71 5.46
CA ARG A 337 -9.94 10.71 5.79
C ARG A 337 -9.59 10.69 7.29
N GLY A 338 -10.58 10.77 8.16
CA GLY A 338 -10.37 10.72 9.63
C GLY A 338 -9.60 9.47 10.06
N PRO A 339 -10.09 8.27 9.74
CA PRO A 339 -9.38 7.02 10.02
C PRO A 339 -8.00 6.91 9.37
N ALA A 340 -7.76 7.43 8.16
CA ALA A 340 -6.42 7.46 7.57
C ALA A 340 -5.43 8.25 8.46
N ILE A 341 -5.85 9.37 9.04
CA ILE A 341 -5.04 10.16 9.98
C ILE A 341 -4.84 9.40 11.30
N GLN A 342 -5.93 8.91 11.89
CA GLN A 342 -5.92 8.32 13.23
C GLN A 342 -5.20 6.97 13.30
N TYR A 343 -5.26 6.17 12.24
CA TYR A 343 -4.70 4.82 12.22
C TYR A 343 -3.47 4.70 11.31
N VAL A 344 -3.58 5.06 10.02
CA VAL A 344 -2.49 4.84 9.05
C VAL A 344 -1.32 5.78 9.31
N GLN A 345 -1.59 7.09 9.42
CA GLN A 345 -0.55 8.09 9.66
C GLN A 345 0.05 7.88 11.06
N ALA A 346 -0.76 7.77 12.10
CA ALA A 346 -0.28 7.61 13.47
C ALA A 346 0.54 6.33 13.64
N GLN A 347 0.08 5.18 13.10
CA GLN A 347 0.81 3.92 13.23
C GLN A 347 2.14 3.93 12.46
N SER A 348 2.15 4.44 11.22
CA SER A 348 3.38 4.49 10.44
C SER A 348 4.42 5.45 11.03
N ILE A 349 3.98 6.60 11.59
CA ILE A 349 4.85 7.53 12.32
C ILE A 349 5.43 6.85 13.57
N HIS A 350 4.58 6.17 14.36
CA HIS A 350 5.02 5.45 15.55
C HIS A 350 6.03 4.35 15.19
N ASN A 351 5.75 3.53 14.19
CA ASN A 351 6.67 2.48 13.74
C ASN A 351 8.04 3.06 13.35
N LYS A 352 8.05 4.17 12.59
CA LYS A 352 9.28 4.85 12.20
C LYS A 352 10.04 5.37 13.41
N LYS A 353 9.34 6.02 14.36
CA LYS A 353 9.97 6.51 15.59
C LYS A 353 10.66 5.41 16.38
N VAL A 354 9.98 4.28 16.56
CA VAL A 354 10.55 3.11 17.28
C VAL A 354 11.76 2.53 16.55
N MET A 355 11.69 2.43 15.21
CA MET A 355 12.81 1.93 14.41
C MET A 355 14.05 2.83 14.46
N GLU A 356 13.86 4.14 14.59
CA GLU A 356 14.91 5.17 14.54
C GLU A 356 15.36 5.67 15.91
N GLU A 357 14.83 5.08 16.99
CA GLU A 357 15.23 5.49 18.35
C GLU A 357 16.70 5.20 18.60
N ARG A 358 17.47 6.22 18.96
CA ARG A 358 18.91 6.16 19.18
C ARG A 358 19.32 6.11 20.65
N SER A 359 18.43 6.54 21.56
CA SER A 359 18.70 6.49 22.99
C SER A 359 18.67 5.03 23.48
N PRO A 360 19.75 4.50 24.06
CA PRO A 360 19.75 3.13 24.58
C PRO A 360 18.65 2.88 25.63
N GLN A 361 18.35 3.88 26.46
CA GLN A 361 17.31 3.80 27.48
C GLN A 361 15.92 3.74 26.86
N ALA A 362 15.63 4.61 25.86
CA ALA A 362 14.35 4.62 25.16
C ALA A 362 14.15 3.32 24.36
N ARG A 363 15.19 2.83 23.67
CA ARG A 363 15.14 1.53 22.97
C ARG A 363 14.83 0.37 23.93
N ALA A 364 15.50 0.34 25.08
CA ALA A 364 15.24 -0.70 26.09
C ALA A 364 13.79 -0.63 26.59
N ALA A 365 13.25 0.58 26.80
CA ALA A 365 11.84 0.78 27.17
C ALA A 365 10.88 0.31 26.07
N ASP A 366 11.13 0.65 24.81
CA ASP A 366 10.32 0.20 23.66
C ASP A 366 10.37 -1.34 23.53
N GLN A 367 11.54 -1.95 23.66
CA GLN A 367 11.68 -3.41 23.64
C GLN A 367 10.94 -4.07 24.79
N GLN A 368 11.01 -3.51 26.00
CA GLN A 368 10.26 -4.00 27.15
C GLN A 368 8.74 -3.90 26.93
N ALA A 369 8.27 -2.79 26.35
CA ALA A 369 6.86 -2.63 26.01
C ALA A 369 6.39 -3.65 24.96
N MET A 370 7.21 -3.95 23.94
CA MET A 370 6.92 -4.99 22.97
C MET A 370 6.84 -6.38 23.62
N ARG A 371 7.80 -6.73 24.48
CA ARG A 371 7.77 -8.01 25.24
C ARG A 371 6.53 -8.10 26.12
N ALA A 372 6.17 -7.02 26.81
CA ALA A 372 4.94 -6.98 27.62
C ALA A 372 3.69 -7.17 26.77
N THR A 373 3.65 -6.53 25.59
CA THR A 373 2.52 -6.67 24.66
C THR A 373 2.32 -8.12 24.21
N VAL A 374 3.38 -8.83 23.82
CA VAL A 374 3.25 -10.23 23.36
C VAL A 374 3.03 -11.21 24.48
N ALA A 375 3.41 -10.87 25.73
CA ALA A 375 3.17 -11.68 26.91
C ALA A 375 1.73 -11.62 27.42
N ASP A 376 1.00 -10.53 27.13
CA ASP A 376 -0.41 -10.35 27.47
C ASP A 376 -1.29 -10.64 26.24
N ARG A 377 -2.15 -11.67 26.34
CA ARG A 377 -2.97 -12.12 25.20
C ARG A 377 -3.88 -11.03 24.66
N ASP A 378 -4.49 -10.23 25.52
CA ASP A 378 -5.45 -9.19 25.09
C ASP A 378 -4.73 -7.98 24.51
N ALA A 379 -3.60 -7.58 25.08
CA ALA A 379 -2.74 -6.55 24.51
C ALA A 379 -2.19 -6.97 23.12
N HIS A 380 -1.74 -8.22 22.99
CA HIS A 380 -1.25 -8.80 21.75
C HIS A 380 -2.35 -8.80 20.67
N LEU A 381 -3.54 -9.27 20.99
CA LEU A 381 -4.70 -9.30 20.09
C LEU A 381 -5.11 -7.88 19.67
N ASN A 382 -5.16 -6.93 20.59
CA ASN A 382 -5.45 -5.53 20.29
C ASN A 382 -4.41 -4.89 19.38
N TYR A 383 -3.14 -5.21 19.59
CA TYR A 383 -2.05 -4.78 18.69
C TYR A 383 -2.24 -5.34 17.28
N LEU A 384 -2.53 -6.64 17.13
CA LEU A 384 -2.76 -7.29 15.84
C LEU A 384 -3.96 -6.70 15.09
N ARG A 385 -5.08 -6.43 15.78
CA ARG A 385 -6.25 -5.77 15.19
C ARG A 385 -5.91 -4.39 14.61
N ARG A 386 -5.07 -3.62 15.31
CA ARG A 386 -4.61 -2.31 14.82
C ARG A 386 -3.62 -2.46 13.68
N ALA A 387 -2.59 -3.28 13.84
CA ALA A 387 -1.52 -3.48 12.85
C ALA A 387 -2.03 -4.06 11.53
N SER A 388 -3.14 -4.81 11.56
CA SER A 388 -3.80 -5.38 10.37
C SER A 388 -5.02 -4.57 9.89
N LEU A 389 -5.22 -3.36 10.42
CA LEU A 389 -6.27 -2.39 10.05
C LEU A 389 -7.72 -2.84 10.33
N TRP A 390 -7.95 -3.91 11.11
CA TRP A 390 -9.30 -4.30 11.52
C TRP A 390 -9.97 -3.23 12.38
N THR A 391 -9.25 -2.64 13.34
CA THR A 391 -9.79 -1.56 14.17
C THR A 391 -10.21 -0.38 13.30
N MET A 392 -9.34 0.03 12.35
CA MET A 392 -9.65 1.12 11.42
C MET A 392 -10.90 0.82 10.58
N LEU A 393 -11.02 -0.39 10.03
CA LEU A 393 -12.14 -0.79 9.21
C LEU A 393 -13.45 -0.72 10.00
N ASN A 394 -13.48 -1.33 11.19
CA ASN A 394 -14.68 -1.38 12.03
C ASN A 394 -15.09 0.02 12.53
N ASP A 395 -14.15 0.84 12.95
CA ASP A 395 -14.46 2.18 13.45
C ASP A 395 -14.92 3.13 12.34
N SER A 396 -14.32 3.00 11.13
CA SER A 396 -14.74 3.79 9.98
C SER A 396 -16.21 3.58 9.62
N LEU A 397 -16.71 2.35 9.71
CA LEU A 397 -18.11 2.03 9.38
C LEU A 397 -19.13 2.65 10.37
N ARG A 398 -18.70 2.99 11.59
CA ARG A 398 -19.55 3.64 12.61
C ARG A 398 -19.73 5.14 12.39
N ILE A 399 -18.89 5.77 11.57
CA ILE A 399 -18.96 7.21 11.26
C ILE A 399 -20.14 7.46 10.32
N GLN A 400 -21.02 8.39 10.71
CA GLN A 400 -22.20 8.78 9.92
C GLN A 400 -21.90 9.90 8.94
#